data_2388189f95974189117db180158218f6
#
_entry.id   2388189f95974189117db180158218f6
#
_cell.length_a   1.000
_cell.length_b   1.000
_cell.length_c   1.000
_cell.angle_alpha   90.00
_cell.angle_beta   90.00
_cell.angle_gamma   90.00
#
_symmetry.space_group_name_H-M   'P 1'
#
loop_
_entity.id
_entity.type
_entity.pdbx_description
1 polymer ?
#
loop_
_entity_poly.entity_id
_entity_poly.type
_entity_poly.pdbx_seq_one_letter_code
_entity_poly.pdbx_strand_id
1 'polypeptide(L)'
;MKINLSRFFAVFASAVLLLSSLFFQQVSAQSSANAPRAFAITNARIVTASGADIERGTIIVRDGLIVAVGAGNLQVPVDVRVIDANGLTVYPGIIDASTSTGIPAPRPTQQAGGGGQNIAQFLQQQQQAQQQQQAQSNSTYPAGLLPEIAAADLIRTSDSSIETARNSGFTTVLVVPRERIFQGQSALVNLSGETAGEAIVRAPVALHLSFVPLQAGQFPVSLMGSFAAVRQMFLDAQQLQEAQRNYEKNPRGTRRPDSNKSLEALFPYLHRQTPGQAPIVFQANTEREIGRVLNFAREFNLKAIIAGGAESGRFAEQLKAQDIPVLLSLNFPRRTSSTSPEADPESTSVLRARAEAPKTAARLAAAGVRFAFQSGGMANYTDFWANAGRAVQAGLARPAAIRAMTLGSAEIFGVADRMGSIEPGKIANLTVVRGDIFDRARTVTHVFVDGRMYEIPAAAPTTTGAGGAANVAAQAIAGKWNLTIQLGGQTVQATVTLTTQRNQLAGQFESTLGTAPISQGEISAEGFRFVVKLNVGEQVDAVFTGRVTGENQMTGTVTAPQGTTSFTGTKTP
;
A
#
# COMPACT_ATOMS: atom_id res chain seq x y z
N MET A 1 -14.03 10.73 74.54
CA MET A 1 -13.71 10.93 73.14
C MET A 1 -14.05 9.62 72.41
N LYS A 2 -15.27 9.52 71.84
CA LYS A 2 -15.75 8.30 71.16
C LYS A 2 -15.36 8.38 69.70
N ILE A 3 -14.36 7.61 69.31
CA ILE A 3 -13.92 7.50 67.91
C ILE A 3 -14.92 6.64 67.14
N ASN A 4 -15.53 7.22 66.10
CA ASN A 4 -16.57 6.63 65.30
C ASN A 4 -16.00 5.53 64.39
N LEU A 5 -16.03 4.29 64.82
CA LEU A 5 -15.48 3.09 64.18
C LEU A 5 -16.15 2.79 62.81
N SER A 6 -17.36 3.31 62.53
CA SER A 6 -18.06 3.13 61.27
C SER A 6 -17.46 3.88 60.07
N ARG A 7 -16.80 5.02 60.32
CA ARG A 7 -16.13 5.78 59.22
C ARG A 7 -14.79 5.17 58.82
N PHE A 8 -14.12 4.42 59.70
CA PHE A 8 -12.89 3.72 59.39
C PHE A 8 -13.13 2.50 58.50
N PHE A 9 -14.24 1.79 58.69
CA PHE A 9 -14.61 0.64 57.88
C PHE A 9 -15.03 1.03 56.44
N ALA A 10 -15.69 2.18 56.25
CA ALA A 10 -16.12 2.66 54.94
C ALA A 10 -14.91 3.11 54.07
N VAL A 11 -13.90 3.75 54.67
CA VAL A 11 -12.69 4.18 53.95
C VAL A 11 -11.79 2.99 53.60
N PHE A 12 -11.73 1.95 54.47
CA PHE A 12 -10.96 0.74 54.18
C PHE A 12 -11.59 -0.12 53.09
N ALA A 13 -12.94 -0.22 53.07
CA ALA A 13 -13.68 -0.92 52.02
C ALA A 13 -13.56 -0.24 50.65
N SER A 14 -13.56 1.10 50.61
CA SER A 14 -13.35 1.88 49.36
C SER A 14 -11.94 1.78 48.84
N ALA A 15 -10.91 1.70 49.72
CA ALA A 15 -9.51 1.53 49.31
C ALA A 15 -9.23 0.14 48.75
N VAL A 16 -9.86 -0.90 49.30
CA VAL A 16 -9.72 -2.30 48.80
C VAL A 16 -10.44 -2.46 47.44
N LEU A 17 -11.58 -1.79 47.22
CA LEU A 17 -12.27 -1.81 45.91
C LEU A 17 -11.50 -1.02 44.84
N LEU A 18 -10.80 0.06 45.17
CA LEU A 18 -9.93 0.80 44.24
C LEU A 18 -8.64 0.04 43.93
N LEU A 19 -8.05 -0.70 44.87
CA LEU A 19 -6.89 -1.53 44.60
C LEU A 19 -7.22 -2.77 43.76
N SER A 20 -8.42 -3.35 43.89
CA SER A 20 -8.85 -4.48 43.05
C SER A 20 -9.13 -4.08 41.59
N SER A 21 -9.58 -2.85 41.33
CA SER A 21 -9.76 -2.34 39.96
C SER A 21 -8.45 -2.03 39.24
N LEU A 22 -7.37 -1.72 39.98
CA LEU A 22 -6.02 -1.49 39.41
C LEU A 22 -5.31 -2.82 39.05
N PHE A 23 -5.68 -3.95 39.67
CA PHE A 23 -5.12 -5.26 39.33
C PHE A 23 -5.75 -5.89 38.09
N PHE A 24 -6.95 -5.48 37.68
CA PHE A 24 -7.62 -6.01 36.47
C PHE A 24 -7.18 -5.34 35.16
N GLN A 25 -6.46 -4.22 35.18
CA GLN A 25 -5.96 -3.56 33.98
C GLN A 25 -4.56 -3.98 33.52
N GLN A 26 -3.87 -4.85 34.26
CA GLN A 26 -2.51 -5.31 33.88
C GLN A 26 -2.45 -6.68 33.20
N VAL A 27 -3.59 -7.32 32.87
CA VAL A 27 -3.57 -8.66 32.24
C VAL A 27 -3.57 -8.62 30.72
N SER A 28 -3.72 -7.46 30.08
CA SER A 28 -3.80 -7.39 28.61
C SER A 28 -2.48 -7.09 27.87
N ALA A 29 -1.36 -6.92 28.56
CA ALA A 29 -0.08 -6.53 27.92
C ALA A 29 1.00 -7.65 27.89
N GLN A 30 0.71 -8.88 28.30
CA GLN A 30 1.71 -9.96 28.38
C GLN A 30 1.54 -11.10 27.38
N SER A 31 0.78 -10.93 26.29
CA SER A 31 0.51 -12.07 25.40
C SER A 31 1.43 -12.22 24.18
N SER A 32 2.38 -11.33 23.92
CA SER A 32 3.22 -11.44 22.72
C SER A 32 4.58 -12.15 22.94
N ALA A 33 5.09 -12.20 24.14
CA ALA A 33 6.42 -12.79 24.42
C ALA A 33 6.43 -14.33 24.49
N ASN A 34 5.28 -14.99 24.70
CA ASN A 34 5.15 -16.44 24.86
C ASN A 34 4.35 -17.15 23.76
N ALA A 35 4.11 -16.52 22.61
CA ALA A 35 3.51 -17.24 21.50
C ALA A 35 4.46 -18.36 21.03
N PRO A 36 3.98 -19.60 20.84
CA PRO A 36 4.83 -20.68 20.38
C PRO A 36 5.45 -20.31 19.04
N ARG A 37 6.77 -20.36 18.94
CA ARG A 37 7.52 -20.09 17.71
C ARG A 37 7.73 -21.37 16.88
N ALA A 38 7.07 -22.46 17.27
CA ALA A 38 7.17 -23.75 16.62
C ALA A 38 5.77 -24.22 16.21
N PHE A 39 5.58 -24.48 14.90
CA PHE A 39 4.32 -24.89 14.31
C PHE A 39 4.51 -26.07 13.35
N ALA A 40 3.51 -26.94 13.27
CA ALA A 40 3.38 -27.93 12.21
C ALA A 40 2.06 -27.72 11.48
N ILE A 41 2.13 -27.36 10.21
CA ILE A 41 0.96 -27.25 9.32
C ILE A 41 0.82 -28.58 8.62
N THR A 42 -0.22 -29.34 8.94
CA THR A 42 -0.43 -30.71 8.47
C THR A 42 -1.59 -30.80 7.48
N ASN A 43 -1.61 -31.87 6.67
CA ASN A 43 -2.69 -32.18 5.71
C ASN A 43 -2.93 -31.10 4.64
N ALA A 44 -2.02 -30.15 4.43
CA ALA A 44 -2.16 -29.07 3.48
C ALA A 44 -1.78 -29.49 2.06
N ARG A 45 -2.42 -28.89 1.07
CA ARG A 45 -1.80 -28.78 -0.25
C ARG A 45 -0.71 -27.72 -0.18
N ILE A 46 0.49 -28.03 -0.66
CA ILE A 46 1.65 -27.14 -0.58
C ILE A 46 2.11 -26.77 -1.98
N VAL A 47 2.09 -25.49 -2.30
CA VAL A 47 2.66 -24.93 -3.52
C VAL A 47 4.06 -24.47 -3.21
N THR A 48 5.07 -25.16 -3.73
CA THR A 48 6.47 -24.89 -3.35
C THR A 48 7.07 -23.67 -4.02
N ALA A 49 6.62 -23.33 -5.22
CA ALA A 49 7.13 -22.31 -6.15
C ALA A 49 8.55 -22.56 -6.70
N SER A 50 9.29 -23.53 -6.17
CA SER A 50 10.63 -23.93 -6.63
C SER A 50 10.66 -25.31 -7.26
N GLY A 51 9.65 -26.15 -7.02
CA GLY A 51 9.55 -27.51 -7.50
C GLY A 51 8.12 -27.96 -7.71
N ALA A 52 7.88 -29.27 -7.61
CA ALA A 52 6.54 -29.86 -7.73
C ALA A 52 5.68 -29.51 -6.51
N ASP A 53 4.40 -29.27 -6.73
CA ASP A 53 3.40 -29.11 -5.67
C ASP A 53 3.22 -30.43 -4.91
N ILE A 54 2.90 -30.33 -3.61
CA ILE A 54 2.60 -31.47 -2.75
C ILE A 54 1.10 -31.43 -2.43
N GLU A 55 0.34 -32.43 -2.92
CA GLU A 55 -1.13 -32.44 -2.77
C GLU A 55 -1.58 -32.60 -1.31
N ARG A 56 -0.80 -33.34 -0.51
CA ARG A 56 -1.04 -33.50 0.92
C ARG A 56 0.28 -33.63 1.64
N GLY A 57 0.66 -32.58 2.36
CA GLY A 57 1.95 -32.49 3.02
C GLY A 57 1.92 -31.84 4.39
N THR A 58 3.10 -31.81 4.98
CA THR A 58 3.34 -31.15 6.28
C THR A 58 4.52 -30.19 6.15
N ILE A 59 4.39 -29.03 6.77
CA ILE A 59 5.45 -28.02 6.91
C ILE A 59 5.71 -27.86 8.41
N ILE A 60 6.98 -27.98 8.81
CA ILE A 60 7.41 -27.73 10.18
C ILE A 60 8.17 -26.41 10.21
N VAL A 61 7.73 -25.49 11.05
CA VAL A 61 8.30 -24.16 11.29
C VAL A 61 8.84 -24.10 12.69
N ARG A 62 10.08 -23.61 12.86
CA ARG A 62 10.70 -23.37 14.17
C ARG A 62 11.61 -22.15 14.09
N ASP A 63 11.53 -21.28 15.09
CA ASP A 63 12.39 -20.09 15.25
C ASP A 63 12.45 -19.21 13.97
N GLY A 64 11.29 -19.03 13.33
CA GLY A 64 11.19 -18.20 12.14
C GLY A 64 11.57 -18.87 10.83
N LEU A 65 12.04 -20.11 10.85
CA LEU A 65 12.51 -20.83 9.66
C LEU A 65 11.64 -22.06 9.36
N ILE A 66 11.59 -22.44 8.09
CA ILE A 66 11.08 -23.73 7.65
C ILE A 66 12.13 -24.78 7.96
N VAL A 67 11.83 -25.71 8.86
CA VAL A 67 12.76 -26.78 9.25
C VAL A 67 12.61 -27.98 8.34
N ALA A 68 11.38 -28.34 7.99
CA ALA A 68 11.09 -29.47 7.12
C ALA A 68 9.82 -29.24 6.31
N VAL A 69 9.79 -29.81 5.12
CA VAL A 69 8.61 -29.87 4.25
C VAL A 69 8.61 -31.24 3.56
N GLY A 70 7.45 -31.87 3.48
CA GLY A 70 7.37 -33.18 2.83
C GLY A 70 5.94 -33.68 2.65
N ALA A 71 5.78 -34.64 1.75
CA ALA A 71 4.54 -35.38 1.54
C ALA A 71 4.39 -36.50 2.59
N GLY A 72 3.14 -36.83 2.96
CA GLY A 72 2.85 -37.95 3.85
C GLY A 72 3.16 -37.70 5.32
N ASN A 73 3.54 -38.75 6.05
CA ASN A 73 3.71 -38.73 7.51
C ASN A 73 5.10 -38.22 7.93
N LEU A 74 5.34 -36.93 7.75
CA LEU A 74 6.48 -36.31 8.39
C LEU A 74 6.28 -36.38 9.92
N GLN A 75 7.29 -36.86 10.68
CA GLN A 75 7.17 -36.93 12.13
C GLN A 75 7.09 -35.52 12.70
N VAL A 76 5.93 -35.21 13.30
CA VAL A 76 5.69 -33.91 13.93
C VAL A 76 6.29 -33.97 15.35
N PRO A 77 7.22 -33.07 15.72
CA PRO A 77 7.75 -33.01 17.08
C PRO A 77 6.63 -32.73 18.10
N VAL A 78 6.79 -33.27 19.30
CA VAL A 78 5.75 -33.15 20.36
C VAL A 78 5.63 -31.75 20.96
N ASP A 79 6.64 -30.91 20.75
CA ASP A 79 6.75 -29.54 21.29
C ASP A 79 6.27 -28.45 20.32
N VAL A 80 5.64 -28.81 19.19
CA VAL A 80 5.11 -27.85 18.21
C VAL A 80 3.57 -27.74 18.28
N ARG A 81 3.05 -26.56 18.02
CA ARG A 81 1.60 -26.36 17.84
C ARG A 81 1.17 -26.91 16.47
N VAL A 82 0.31 -27.91 16.46
CA VAL A 82 -0.22 -28.51 15.23
C VAL A 82 -1.41 -27.72 14.73
N ILE A 83 -1.39 -27.41 13.42
CA ILE A 83 -2.47 -26.75 12.70
C ILE A 83 -2.92 -27.72 11.58
N ASP A 84 -4.14 -28.23 11.70
CA ASP A 84 -4.72 -29.04 10.63
C ASP A 84 -5.22 -28.14 9.51
N ALA A 85 -4.53 -28.21 8.37
CA ALA A 85 -4.83 -27.43 7.16
C ALA A 85 -5.56 -28.26 6.09
N ASN A 86 -6.35 -29.26 6.51
CA ASN A 86 -7.15 -30.05 5.58
C ASN A 86 -8.09 -29.16 4.75
N GLY A 87 -8.06 -29.29 3.42
CA GLY A 87 -8.82 -28.45 2.48
C GLY A 87 -8.26 -27.05 2.30
N LEU A 88 -7.07 -26.73 2.84
CA LEU A 88 -6.36 -25.48 2.65
C LEU A 88 -5.14 -25.69 1.76
N THR A 89 -4.76 -24.61 1.07
CA THR A 89 -3.51 -24.55 0.28
C THR A 89 -2.54 -23.58 0.92
N VAL A 90 -1.31 -24.03 1.12
CA VAL A 90 -0.21 -23.19 1.63
C VAL A 90 0.65 -22.72 0.47
N TYR A 91 0.78 -21.42 0.33
CA TYR A 91 1.66 -20.77 -0.62
C TYR A 91 2.88 -20.19 0.10
N PRO A 92 4.03 -20.02 -0.59
CA PRO A 92 5.10 -19.19 -0.08
C PRO A 92 4.56 -17.79 0.23
N GLY A 93 5.21 -17.09 1.13
CA GLY A 93 4.82 -15.73 1.47
C GLY A 93 4.73 -14.82 0.24
N ILE A 94 3.60 -14.15 0.13
CA ILE A 94 3.30 -13.26 -0.98
C ILE A 94 4.05 -11.94 -0.80
N ILE A 95 4.75 -11.52 -1.86
CA ILE A 95 5.58 -10.31 -1.91
C ILE A 95 4.91 -9.27 -2.80
N ASP A 96 4.61 -8.10 -2.25
CA ASP A 96 4.23 -6.93 -3.05
C ASP A 96 5.49 -6.20 -3.52
N ALA A 97 5.68 -6.13 -4.82
CA ALA A 97 6.93 -5.65 -5.41
C ALA A 97 7.09 -4.12 -5.42
N SER A 98 6.10 -3.34 -5.02
CA SER A 98 6.24 -1.90 -4.80
C SER A 98 5.00 -1.32 -4.13
N THR A 99 5.19 -0.73 -2.96
CA THR A 99 4.13 -0.06 -2.19
C THR A 99 4.72 1.00 -1.27
N SER A 100 3.87 1.86 -0.72
CA SER A 100 4.25 2.78 0.37
C SER A 100 3.73 2.33 1.75
N THR A 101 3.35 1.06 1.89
CA THR A 101 2.88 0.47 3.15
C THR A 101 3.89 0.70 4.28
N GLY A 102 3.43 1.11 5.45
CA GLY A 102 4.27 1.42 6.61
C GLY A 102 4.92 2.81 6.57
N ILE A 103 4.77 3.58 5.49
CA ILE A 103 5.16 4.99 5.47
C ILE A 103 3.90 5.83 5.72
N PRO A 104 3.82 6.55 6.85
CA PRO A 104 2.68 7.41 7.15
C PRO A 104 2.38 8.38 6.01
N ALA A 105 1.10 8.51 5.65
CA ALA A 105 0.71 9.55 4.72
C ALA A 105 1.10 10.92 5.28
N PRO A 106 1.57 11.88 4.45
CA PRO A 106 1.70 13.24 4.91
C PRO A 106 0.36 13.63 5.54
N ARG A 107 0.38 14.04 6.81
CA ARG A 107 -0.85 14.60 7.40
C ARG A 107 -1.25 15.74 6.49
N PRO A 108 -2.49 15.79 5.97
CA PRO A 108 -2.97 17.02 5.39
C PRO A 108 -2.71 18.06 6.48
N THR A 109 -1.89 19.04 6.18
CA THR A 109 -1.79 20.22 7.06
C THR A 109 -3.24 20.61 7.26
N GLN A 110 -3.76 20.42 8.49
CA GLN A 110 -5.04 20.99 8.85
C GLN A 110 -4.89 22.45 8.48
N GLN A 111 -5.49 22.84 7.36
CA GLN A 111 -5.78 24.22 7.14
C GLN A 111 -6.58 24.59 8.38
N ALA A 112 -5.92 25.28 9.31
CA ALA A 112 -6.58 25.87 10.44
C ALA A 112 -7.76 26.64 9.84
N GLY A 113 -8.96 26.13 10.06
CA GLY A 113 -10.18 26.80 9.66
C GLY A 113 -10.19 28.17 10.31
N GLY A 114 -9.97 29.20 9.53
CA GLY A 114 -9.92 30.58 9.99
C GLY A 114 -9.59 31.46 8.80
N GLY A 115 -10.55 32.29 8.43
CA GLY A 115 -10.56 33.15 7.27
C GLY A 115 -9.25 33.86 7.00
N GLY A 116 -8.91 34.00 5.73
CA GLY A 116 -8.02 35.04 5.23
C GLY A 116 -6.53 34.80 5.40
N GLN A 117 -6.03 33.58 5.33
CA GLN A 117 -4.59 33.38 5.19
C GLN A 117 -4.16 33.77 3.78
N ASN A 118 -3.39 34.86 3.70
CA ASN A 118 -2.80 35.36 2.46
C ASN A 118 -1.99 34.23 1.77
N ILE A 119 -2.18 34.07 0.46
CA ILE A 119 -1.38 33.20 -0.42
C ILE A 119 0.12 33.36 -0.16
N ALA A 120 0.55 34.56 0.25
CA ALA A 120 1.91 34.88 0.67
C ALA A 120 2.37 34.08 1.92
N GLN A 121 1.52 33.90 2.93
CA GLN A 121 1.84 33.12 4.14
C GLN A 121 1.91 31.61 3.83
N PHE A 122 1.03 31.10 2.97
CA PHE A 122 1.08 29.72 2.50
C PHE A 122 2.37 29.43 1.72
N LEU A 123 2.75 30.31 0.80
CA LEU A 123 4.02 30.20 0.04
C LEU A 123 5.24 30.32 0.97
N GLN A 124 5.19 31.18 1.98
CA GLN A 124 6.25 31.34 2.95
C GLN A 124 6.42 30.12 3.86
N GLN A 125 5.30 29.50 4.29
CA GLN A 125 5.30 28.27 5.07
C GLN A 125 5.79 27.08 4.25
N GLN A 126 5.44 27.00 2.97
CA GLN A 126 5.92 25.99 2.03
C GLN A 126 7.44 26.15 1.78
N GLN A 127 7.93 27.38 1.65
CA GLN A 127 9.37 27.67 1.53
C GLN A 127 10.13 27.31 2.81
N GLN A 128 9.58 27.60 4.00
CA GLN A 128 10.19 27.21 5.27
C GLN A 128 10.25 25.70 5.48
N ALA A 129 9.20 24.96 5.10
CA ALA A 129 9.21 23.49 5.13
C ALA A 129 10.26 22.89 4.18
N GLN A 130 10.44 23.49 3.00
CA GLN A 130 11.49 23.09 2.05
C GLN A 130 12.89 23.42 2.58
N GLN A 131 13.09 24.58 3.20
CA GLN A 131 14.37 24.97 3.80
C GLN A 131 14.72 24.08 4.99
N GLN A 132 13.75 23.66 5.81
CA GLN A 132 13.99 22.72 6.92
C GLN A 132 14.38 21.33 6.42
N GLN A 133 13.80 20.84 5.30
CA GLN A 133 14.21 19.59 4.68
C GLN A 133 15.61 19.68 4.05
N GLN A 134 15.98 20.83 3.49
CA GLN A 134 17.33 21.09 2.97
C GLN A 134 18.37 21.25 4.08
N ALA A 135 18.01 21.88 5.21
CA ALA A 135 18.90 22.04 6.35
C ALA A 135 19.24 20.71 7.06
N GLN A 136 18.39 19.69 6.92
CA GLN A 136 18.66 18.35 7.44
C GLN A 136 19.52 17.49 6.50
N SER A 137 19.59 17.82 5.21
CA SER A 137 20.50 17.20 4.26
C SER A 137 21.60 18.23 3.92
N ASN A 138 22.87 17.88 4.06
CA ASN A 138 23.99 18.70 3.56
C ASN A 138 23.99 18.76 2.02
N SER A 139 22.80 18.72 1.39
CA SER A 139 22.60 18.71 -0.04
C SER A 139 22.22 20.09 -0.54
N THR A 140 22.82 20.49 -1.64
CA THR A 140 22.48 21.71 -2.39
C THR A 140 21.33 21.48 -3.39
N TYR A 141 20.85 20.25 -3.51
CA TYR A 141 19.81 19.89 -4.48
C TYR A 141 18.38 20.15 -3.94
N PRO A 142 17.42 20.47 -4.84
CA PRO A 142 16.01 20.64 -4.48
C PRO A 142 15.40 19.39 -3.86
N ALA A 143 14.35 19.56 -3.07
CA ALA A 143 13.68 18.49 -2.30
C ALA A 143 13.20 17.28 -3.14
N GLY A 144 13.00 17.43 -4.45
CA GLY A 144 12.66 16.34 -5.37
C GLY A 144 13.85 15.54 -5.90
N LEU A 145 15.09 16.00 -5.64
CA LEU A 145 16.33 15.46 -6.16
C LEU A 145 17.24 14.94 -5.04
N LEU A 146 16.69 14.18 -4.09
CA LEU A 146 17.38 13.67 -2.90
C LEU A 146 17.44 12.13 -2.92
N PRO A 147 18.40 11.52 -3.63
CA PRO A 147 18.54 10.05 -3.73
C PRO A 147 18.92 9.37 -2.41
N GLU A 148 19.41 10.12 -1.42
CA GLU A 148 19.81 9.63 -0.10
C GLU A 148 18.64 9.28 0.82
N ILE A 149 17.41 9.65 0.47
CA ILE A 149 16.22 9.30 1.29
C ILE A 149 16.04 7.80 1.29
N ALA A 150 16.01 7.19 2.48
CA ALA A 150 15.87 5.76 2.63
C ALA A 150 14.50 5.39 3.23
N ALA A 151 13.81 4.42 2.60
CA ALA A 151 12.56 3.88 3.15
C ALA A 151 12.76 3.32 4.57
N ALA A 152 13.93 2.73 4.84
CA ALA A 152 14.26 2.17 6.15
C ALA A 152 14.11 3.16 7.31
N ASP A 153 14.37 4.45 7.05
CA ASP A 153 14.27 5.52 8.06
C ASP A 153 12.83 6.03 8.24
N LEU A 154 11.96 5.76 7.25
CA LEU A 154 10.59 6.28 7.20
C LEU A 154 9.55 5.29 7.70
N ILE A 155 9.87 3.99 7.72
CA ILE A 155 8.94 2.92 8.08
C ILE A 155 8.51 3.03 9.54
N ARG A 156 7.20 2.85 9.76
CA ARG A 156 6.57 2.73 11.07
C ARG A 156 5.83 1.40 11.14
N THR A 157 6.32 0.48 11.96
CA THR A 157 5.71 -0.86 12.12
C THR A 157 4.32 -0.81 12.75
N SER A 158 3.99 0.27 13.44
CA SER A 158 2.66 0.53 14.01
C SER A 158 1.65 1.13 13.02
N ASP A 159 2.02 1.36 11.77
CA ASP A 159 1.10 1.88 10.75
C ASP A 159 0.05 0.82 10.38
N SER A 160 -1.23 1.19 10.39
CA SER A 160 -2.34 0.27 10.13
C SER A 160 -2.33 -0.34 8.72
N SER A 161 -1.63 0.27 7.78
CA SER A 161 -1.47 -0.29 6.44
C SER A 161 -0.68 -1.61 6.44
N ILE A 162 0.20 -1.82 7.43
CA ILE A 162 0.93 -3.08 7.61
C ILE A 162 -0.03 -4.22 7.97
N GLU A 163 -0.92 -4.00 8.92
CA GLU A 163 -1.94 -4.97 9.28
C GLU A 163 -2.90 -5.22 8.11
N THR A 164 -3.34 -4.18 7.41
CA THR A 164 -4.20 -4.28 6.24
C THR A 164 -3.57 -5.14 5.14
N ALA A 165 -2.29 -4.93 4.83
CA ALA A 165 -1.56 -5.73 3.85
C ALA A 165 -1.44 -7.19 4.30
N ARG A 166 -1.06 -7.44 5.56
CA ARG A 166 -0.95 -8.78 6.13
C ARG A 166 -2.29 -9.52 6.12
N ASN A 167 -3.38 -8.87 6.54
CA ASN A 167 -4.72 -9.44 6.53
C ASN A 167 -5.22 -9.74 5.09
N SER A 168 -4.67 -9.06 4.10
CA SER A 168 -4.92 -9.35 2.68
C SER A 168 -4.09 -10.51 2.13
N GLY A 169 -3.20 -11.13 2.93
CA GLY A 169 -2.40 -12.30 2.58
C GLY A 169 -0.96 -12.00 2.17
N PHE A 170 -0.50 -10.75 2.26
CA PHE A 170 0.90 -10.42 2.03
C PHE A 170 1.74 -10.71 3.27
N THR A 171 2.97 -11.16 3.06
CA THR A 171 3.96 -11.38 4.14
C THR A 171 5.08 -10.37 4.09
N THR A 172 5.40 -9.90 2.89
CA THR A 172 6.57 -9.06 2.62
C THR A 172 6.20 -8.00 1.59
N VAL A 173 6.75 -6.82 1.73
CA VAL A 173 6.52 -5.71 0.80
C VAL A 173 7.82 -4.98 0.49
N LEU A 174 7.99 -4.55 -0.76
CA LEU A 174 9.03 -3.58 -1.11
C LEU A 174 8.49 -2.18 -0.85
N VAL A 175 8.96 -1.57 0.22
CA VAL A 175 8.56 -0.22 0.62
C VAL A 175 9.37 0.80 -0.15
N VAL A 176 8.66 1.70 -0.83
CA VAL A 176 9.24 2.79 -1.63
C VAL A 176 8.79 4.12 -1.04
N PRO A 177 9.69 5.09 -0.81
CA PRO A 177 9.31 6.43 -0.42
C PRO A 177 8.41 7.09 -1.46
N ARG A 178 7.59 8.05 -1.01
CA ARG A 178 6.54 8.62 -1.87
C ARG A 178 7.09 9.60 -2.91
N GLU A 179 6.25 9.89 -3.86
CA GLU A 179 6.40 10.63 -5.12
C GLU A 179 7.39 11.80 -5.13
N ARG A 180 8.47 11.63 -5.90
CA ARG A 180 9.51 12.62 -6.24
C ARG A 180 10.20 12.16 -7.50
N ILE A 181 11.12 12.94 -8.06
CA ILE A 181 11.97 12.50 -9.17
C ILE A 181 12.89 11.37 -8.68
N PHE A 182 13.73 11.64 -7.66
CA PHE A 182 14.31 10.56 -6.86
C PHE A 182 13.34 10.25 -5.70
N GLN A 183 12.64 9.12 -5.81
CA GLN A 183 11.75 8.67 -4.74
C GLN A 183 12.56 8.22 -3.51
N GLY A 184 13.81 7.79 -3.73
CA GLY A 184 14.73 7.34 -2.69
C GLY A 184 15.02 5.85 -2.74
N GLN A 185 15.69 5.35 -1.73
CA GLN A 185 16.12 3.96 -1.62
C GLN A 185 15.03 3.11 -0.96
N SER A 186 14.65 2.02 -1.62
CA SER A 186 13.64 1.09 -1.09
C SER A 186 14.20 0.11 -0.07
N ALA A 187 13.29 -0.40 0.77
CA ALA A 187 13.55 -1.46 1.73
C ALA A 187 12.56 -2.61 1.55
N LEU A 188 13.05 -3.85 1.60
CA LEU A 188 12.22 -5.05 1.65
C LEU A 188 11.91 -5.36 3.10
N VAL A 189 10.62 -5.45 3.43
CA VAL A 189 10.11 -5.45 4.79
C VAL A 189 9.14 -6.59 4.98
N ASN A 190 9.36 -7.40 6.00
CA ASN A 190 8.36 -8.36 6.48
C ASN A 190 7.27 -7.64 7.26
N LEU A 191 6.04 -8.08 7.11
CA LEU A 191 4.86 -7.48 7.75
C LEU A 191 4.68 -7.99 9.19
N SER A 192 5.80 -8.13 9.92
CA SER A 192 5.90 -8.52 11.32
C SER A 192 6.95 -7.67 12.03
N GLY A 193 7.06 -7.87 13.33
CA GLY A 193 8.10 -7.19 14.13
C GLY A 193 7.57 -5.95 14.87
N GLU A 194 8.18 -5.68 16.00
CA GLU A 194 7.86 -4.53 16.86
C GLU A 194 8.67 -3.31 16.46
N THR A 195 9.85 -3.53 15.88
CA THR A 195 10.75 -2.46 15.44
C THR A 195 11.01 -2.54 13.92
N ALA A 196 11.35 -1.41 13.32
CA ALA A 196 11.73 -1.38 11.91
C ALA A 196 12.95 -2.26 11.61
N GLY A 197 13.91 -2.34 12.54
CA GLY A 197 15.11 -3.17 12.39
C GLY A 197 14.81 -4.67 12.31
N GLU A 198 13.81 -5.16 13.07
CA GLU A 198 13.38 -6.56 13.00
C GLU A 198 12.62 -6.86 11.69
N ALA A 199 11.83 -5.91 11.21
CA ALA A 199 10.99 -6.08 10.04
C ALA A 199 11.79 -6.00 8.73
N ILE A 200 12.92 -5.27 8.68
CA ILE A 200 13.69 -5.06 7.46
C ILE A 200 14.49 -6.31 7.11
N VAL A 201 14.15 -6.94 5.98
CA VAL A 201 14.87 -8.09 5.41
C VAL A 201 16.13 -7.63 4.68
N ARG A 202 16.00 -6.55 3.89
CA ARG A 202 17.08 -5.95 3.12
C ARG A 202 16.86 -4.45 2.90
N ALA A 203 17.87 -3.65 3.18
CA ALA A 203 17.92 -2.22 2.84
C ALA A 203 19.38 -1.79 2.61
N PRO A 204 19.69 -0.98 1.60
CA PRO A 204 18.81 -0.66 0.47
C PRO A 204 18.63 -1.84 -0.49
N VAL A 205 17.47 -1.88 -1.19
CA VAL A 205 17.23 -2.84 -2.28
C VAL A 205 17.55 -2.20 -3.62
N ALA A 206 17.00 -1.03 -3.90
CA ALA A 206 17.16 -0.28 -5.13
C ALA A 206 16.95 1.23 -4.90
N LEU A 207 17.48 2.05 -5.79
CA LEU A 207 17.10 3.46 -5.91
C LEU A 207 15.89 3.57 -6.83
N HIS A 208 14.87 4.32 -6.44
CA HIS A 208 13.68 4.54 -7.25
C HIS A 208 13.71 5.94 -7.88
N LEU A 209 13.39 6.00 -9.17
CA LEU A 209 13.44 7.19 -9.99
C LEU A 209 12.21 7.30 -10.89
N SER A 210 11.65 8.51 -10.98
CA SER A 210 10.56 8.86 -11.87
C SER A 210 10.90 10.10 -12.67
N PHE A 211 10.58 10.13 -13.97
CA PHE A 211 10.74 11.33 -14.78
C PHE A 211 9.48 12.22 -14.78
N VAL A 212 8.71 12.17 -13.71
CA VAL A 212 7.53 13.04 -13.55
C VAL A 212 7.98 14.41 -13.07
N PRO A 213 7.58 15.51 -13.75
CA PRO A 213 7.86 16.86 -13.28
C PRO A 213 7.33 17.11 -11.86
N LEU A 214 8.01 17.94 -11.10
CA LEU A 214 7.54 18.39 -9.79
C LEU A 214 6.40 19.41 -9.95
N GLN A 215 5.71 19.70 -8.87
CA GLN A 215 4.60 20.64 -8.86
C GLN A 215 5.08 22.08 -9.13
N ALA A 216 4.15 22.95 -9.53
CA ALA A 216 4.43 24.37 -9.73
C ALA A 216 5.11 25.00 -8.50
N GLY A 217 6.16 25.82 -8.75
CA GLY A 217 6.99 26.41 -7.70
C GLY A 217 8.17 25.53 -7.23
N GLN A 218 8.29 24.30 -7.72
CA GLN A 218 9.45 23.42 -7.46
C GLN A 218 10.22 23.22 -8.77
N PHE A 219 11.56 23.05 -8.69
CA PHE A 219 12.38 22.73 -9.87
C PHE A 219 12.80 21.25 -9.81
N PRO A 220 12.73 20.54 -10.96
CA PRO A 220 12.27 20.92 -12.31
C PRO A 220 10.75 20.73 -12.52
N VAL A 221 10.11 21.68 -13.21
CA VAL A 221 8.67 21.69 -13.51
C VAL A 221 8.29 21.12 -14.87
N SER A 222 9.26 20.67 -15.66
CA SER A 222 9.03 20.10 -16.98
C SER A 222 9.70 18.75 -17.14
N LEU A 223 9.16 17.92 -18.03
CA LEU A 223 9.74 16.60 -18.33
C LEU A 223 11.19 16.72 -18.82
N MET A 224 11.49 17.67 -19.72
CA MET A 224 12.84 17.91 -20.20
C MET A 224 13.78 18.38 -19.07
N GLY A 225 13.28 19.27 -18.20
CA GLY A 225 14.00 19.71 -17.01
C GLY A 225 14.31 18.56 -16.06
N SER A 226 13.35 17.62 -15.87
CA SER A 226 13.58 16.42 -15.05
C SER A 226 14.68 15.53 -15.61
N PHE A 227 14.66 15.29 -16.92
CA PHE A 227 15.74 14.53 -17.58
C PHE A 227 17.10 15.24 -17.49
N ALA A 228 17.13 16.56 -17.72
CA ALA A 228 18.36 17.34 -17.65
C ALA A 228 18.95 17.32 -16.23
N ALA A 229 18.11 17.56 -15.21
CA ALA A 229 18.54 17.55 -13.81
C ALA A 229 19.08 16.19 -13.37
N VAL A 230 18.36 15.10 -13.68
CA VAL A 230 18.81 13.74 -13.36
C VAL A 230 20.12 13.42 -14.08
N ARG A 231 20.23 13.71 -15.39
CA ARG A 231 21.46 13.49 -16.17
C ARG A 231 22.63 14.26 -15.56
N GLN A 232 22.44 15.53 -15.20
CA GLN A 232 23.47 16.34 -14.58
C GLN A 232 23.94 15.72 -13.25
N MET A 233 23.01 15.27 -12.38
CA MET A 233 23.37 14.63 -11.12
C MET A 233 24.19 13.34 -11.32
N PHE A 234 23.87 12.53 -12.34
CA PHE A 234 24.68 11.35 -12.66
C PHE A 234 26.10 11.72 -13.14
N LEU A 235 26.24 12.75 -13.97
CA LEU A 235 27.55 13.25 -14.42
C LEU A 235 28.35 13.83 -13.25
N ASP A 236 27.72 14.64 -12.40
CA ASP A 236 28.37 15.22 -11.22
C ASP A 236 28.81 14.13 -10.23
N ALA A 237 27.98 13.09 -10.04
CA ALA A 237 28.34 11.95 -9.20
C ALA A 237 29.52 11.15 -9.75
N GLN A 238 29.59 10.93 -11.07
CA GLN A 238 30.73 10.28 -11.70
C GLN A 238 32.00 11.10 -11.52
N GLN A 239 31.92 12.44 -11.73
CA GLN A 239 33.05 13.35 -11.55
C GLN A 239 33.53 13.38 -10.09
N LEU A 240 32.58 13.45 -9.13
CA LEU A 240 32.92 13.44 -7.70
C LEU A 240 33.59 12.11 -7.30
N GLN A 241 33.06 10.98 -7.76
CA GLN A 241 33.64 9.67 -7.48
C GLN A 241 35.06 9.53 -8.04
N GLU A 242 35.31 10.06 -9.25
CA GLU A 242 36.63 10.08 -9.84
C GLU A 242 37.59 10.99 -9.05
N ALA A 243 37.15 12.17 -8.67
CA ALA A 243 37.92 13.09 -7.83
C ALA A 243 38.29 12.46 -6.47
N GLN A 244 37.37 11.75 -5.83
CA GLN A 244 37.65 11.02 -4.59
C GLN A 244 38.67 9.90 -4.78
N ARG A 245 38.56 9.11 -5.85
CA ARG A 245 39.54 8.05 -6.18
C ARG A 245 40.92 8.63 -6.46
N ASN A 246 41.00 9.77 -7.12
CA ASN A 246 42.29 10.44 -7.41
C ASN A 246 42.92 11.01 -6.13
N TYR A 247 42.10 11.57 -5.24
CA TYR A 247 42.55 12.01 -3.93
C TYR A 247 43.08 10.84 -3.08
N GLU A 248 42.34 9.70 -3.03
CA GLU A 248 42.76 8.49 -2.30
C GLU A 248 44.11 7.96 -2.81
N LYS A 249 44.39 8.01 -4.13
CA LYS A 249 45.67 7.59 -4.73
C LYS A 249 46.80 8.55 -4.41
N ASN A 250 46.56 9.86 -4.35
CA ASN A 250 47.59 10.87 -4.10
C ASN A 250 47.07 12.02 -3.20
N PRO A 251 46.89 11.80 -1.90
CA PRO A 251 46.36 12.81 -0.98
C PRO A 251 47.21 14.08 -0.85
N ARG A 252 48.51 13.98 -1.13
CA ARG A 252 49.42 15.11 -1.04
C ARG A 252 49.47 15.97 -2.31
N GLY A 253 49.13 15.40 -3.46
CA GLY A 253 49.20 16.07 -4.75
C GLY A 253 47.85 16.55 -5.30
N THR A 254 46.74 16.18 -4.64
CA THR A 254 45.40 16.53 -5.09
C THR A 254 44.61 17.21 -3.98
N ARG A 255 43.70 18.15 -4.35
CA ARG A 255 42.78 18.76 -3.40
C ARG A 255 41.74 17.74 -2.98
N ARG A 256 41.43 17.68 -1.68
CA ARG A 256 40.30 16.88 -1.16
C ARG A 256 38.99 17.42 -1.75
N PRO A 257 38.19 16.59 -2.43
CA PRO A 257 36.88 17.02 -2.91
C PRO A 257 35.91 17.28 -1.76
N ASP A 258 35.02 18.24 -1.96
CA ASP A 258 33.96 18.52 -0.99
C ASP A 258 32.94 17.36 -0.99
N SER A 259 32.48 16.96 0.20
CA SER A 259 31.47 15.91 0.35
C SER A 259 30.10 16.43 -0.09
N ASN A 260 29.38 15.61 -0.86
CA ASN A 260 28.00 15.89 -1.25
C ASN A 260 27.17 14.62 -1.07
N LYS A 261 26.34 14.60 -0.03
CA LYS A 261 25.54 13.44 0.38
C LYS A 261 24.64 12.90 -0.74
N SER A 262 24.01 13.78 -1.53
CA SER A 262 23.13 13.37 -2.63
C SER A 262 23.89 12.74 -3.79
N LEU A 263 25.07 13.27 -4.13
CA LEU A 263 25.90 12.69 -5.19
C LEU A 263 26.54 11.38 -4.73
N GLU A 264 27.02 11.31 -3.49
CA GLU A 264 27.62 10.10 -2.91
C GLU A 264 26.59 8.95 -2.81
N ALA A 265 25.32 9.27 -2.56
CA ALA A 265 24.23 8.30 -2.57
C ALA A 265 24.00 7.63 -3.94
N LEU A 266 24.50 8.22 -5.03
CA LEU A 266 24.42 7.63 -6.37
C LEU A 266 25.56 6.64 -6.67
N PHE A 267 26.65 6.65 -5.92
CA PHE A 267 27.85 5.84 -6.22
C PHE A 267 27.58 4.34 -6.36
N PRO A 268 26.74 3.70 -5.52
CA PRO A 268 26.44 2.27 -5.63
C PRO A 268 25.74 1.88 -6.95
N TYR A 269 25.18 2.85 -7.66
CA TYR A 269 24.39 2.64 -8.88
C TYR A 269 25.19 2.93 -10.16
N LEU A 270 26.38 3.53 -10.04
CA LEU A 270 27.24 3.83 -11.17
C LEU A 270 28.02 2.57 -11.57
N HIS A 271 28.33 2.45 -12.88
CA HIS A 271 29.22 1.42 -13.46
C HIS A 271 28.71 -0.03 -13.36
N ARG A 272 27.83 -0.44 -14.29
CA ARG A 272 27.24 -1.80 -14.41
C ARG A 272 28.24 -2.97 -14.38
N GLN A 273 29.49 -2.74 -14.68
CA GLN A 273 30.52 -3.78 -14.71
C GLN A 273 31.18 -4.05 -13.35
N THR A 274 30.79 -3.30 -12.31
CA THR A 274 31.34 -3.49 -10.98
C THR A 274 30.53 -4.58 -10.25
N PRO A 275 31.17 -5.64 -9.74
CA PRO A 275 30.48 -6.60 -8.89
C PRO A 275 29.79 -5.86 -7.73
N GLY A 276 28.50 -6.16 -7.53
CA GLY A 276 27.72 -5.54 -6.45
C GLY A 276 26.99 -4.25 -6.84
N GLN A 277 26.97 -3.82 -8.11
CA GLN A 277 26.17 -2.67 -8.53
C GLN A 277 24.71 -2.85 -8.13
N ALA A 278 24.17 -1.87 -7.38
CA ALA A 278 22.78 -1.83 -6.98
C ALA A 278 21.87 -1.43 -8.18
N PRO A 279 20.65 -1.95 -8.25
CA PRO A 279 19.73 -1.62 -9.33
C PRO A 279 19.04 -0.27 -9.10
N ILE A 280 18.62 0.35 -10.23
CA ILE A 280 17.74 1.51 -10.24
C ILE A 280 16.38 1.09 -10.80
N VAL A 281 15.33 1.37 -10.06
CA VAL A 281 13.95 1.15 -10.49
C VAL A 281 13.41 2.43 -11.10
N PHE A 282 13.03 2.37 -12.36
CA PHE A 282 12.45 3.48 -13.09
C PHE A 282 10.93 3.32 -13.21
N GLN A 283 10.19 4.32 -12.77
CA GLN A 283 8.75 4.35 -12.98
C GLN A 283 8.45 4.68 -14.45
N ALA A 284 7.86 3.74 -15.19
CA ALA A 284 7.51 3.90 -16.59
C ALA A 284 6.35 2.97 -16.97
N ASN A 285 5.27 3.54 -17.52
CA ASN A 285 4.06 2.81 -17.89
C ASN A 285 3.86 2.73 -19.41
N THR A 286 4.12 3.82 -20.11
CA THR A 286 3.86 3.94 -21.54
C THR A 286 5.08 3.54 -22.38
N GLU A 287 4.84 3.19 -23.64
CA GLU A 287 5.88 2.90 -24.62
C GLU A 287 6.96 3.98 -24.69
N ARG A 288 6.54 5.25 -24.67
CA ARG A 288 7.48 6.39 -24.72
C ARG A 288 8.34 6.48 -23.46
N GLU A 289 7.75 6.27 -22.30
CA GLU A 289 8.49 6.28 -21.03
C GLU A 289 9.48 5.13 -20.96
N ILE A 290 9.06 3.93 -21.30
CA ILE A 290 9.93 2.73 -21.33
C ILE A 290 11.10 2.95 -22.28
N GLY A 291 10.85 3.43 -23.52
CA GLY A 291 11.92 3.73 -24.46
C GLY A 291 12.92 4.75 -23.94
N ARG A 292 12.46 5.80 -23.24
CA ARG A 292 13.35 6.80 -22.60
C ARG A 292 14.20 6.18 -21.48
N VAL A 293 13.59 5.33 -20.64
CA VAL A 293 14.32 4.61 -19.58
C VAL A 293 15.40 3.72 -20.18
N LEU A 294 15.10 2.95 -21.23
CA LEU A 294 16.06 2.07 -21.88
C LEU A 294 17.25 2.85 -22.46
N ASN A 295 16.98 4.02 -23.06
CA ASN A 295 18.03 4.89 -23.58
C ASN A 295 18.89 5.47 -22.45
N PHE A 296 18.27 5.96 -21.39
CA PHE A 296 18.96 6.53 -20.23
C PHE A 296 19.81 5.47 -19.50
N ALA A 297 19.25 4.28 -19.27
CA ALA A 297 19.98 3.18 -18.65
C ALA A 297 21.19 2.74 -19.47
N ARG A 298 21.10 2.78 -20.81
CA ARG A 298 22.21 2.49 -21.71
C ARG A 298 23.28 3.58 -21.66
N GLU A 299 22.87 4.86 -21.68
CA GLU A 299 23.77 6.03 -21.64
C GLU A 299 24.69 5.98 -20.41
N PHE A 300 24.14 5.66 -19.24
CA PHE A 300 24.89 5.63 -17.98
C PHE A 300 25.32 4.23 -17.55
N ASN A 301 25.09 3.21 -18.38
CA ASN A 301 25.40 1.81 -18.09
C ASN A 301 24.81 1.32 -16.75
N LEU A 302 23.51 1.55 -16.53
CA LEU A 302 22.81 1.27 -15.29
C LEU A 302 22.20 -0.14 -15.27
N LYS A 303 22.11 -0.72 -14.08
CA LYS A 303 21.31 -1.92 -13.83
C LYS A 303 19.87 -1.49 -13.60
N ALA A 304 19.07 -1.46 -14.67
CA ALA A 304 17.70 -0.95 -14.63
C ALA A 304 16.67 -2.03 -14.27
N ILE A 305 15.60 -1.60 -13.60
CA ILE A 305 14.35 -2.32 -13.39
C ILE A 305 13.23 -1.35 -13.79
N ILE A 306 12.18 -1.83 -14.46
CA ILE A 306 11.02 -1.01 -14.79
C ILE A 306 9.93 -1.26 -13.75
N ALA A 307 9.35 -0.19 -13.17
CA ALA A 307 8.17 -0.25 -12.33
C ALA A 307 6.96 0.35 -13.06
N GLY A 308 5.77 -0.22 -12.83
CA GLY A 308 4.54 0.12 -13.54
C GLY A 308 4.36 -0.78 -14.75
N GLY A 309 5.07 -0.50 -15.84
CA GLY A 309 5.22 -1.41 -16.98
C GLY A 309 3.94 -1.75 -17.75
N ALA A 310 2.90 -0.89 -17.75
CA ALA A 310 1.61 -1.21 -18.38
C ALA A 310 1.74 -1.61 -19.87
N GLU A 311 2.64 -0.96 -20.62
CA GLU A 311 2.91 -1.27 -22.04
C GLU A 311 4.22 -2.06 -22.27
N SER A 312 4.84 -2.59 -21.20
CA SER A 312 6.12 -3.30 -21.27
C SER A 312 6.11 -4.56 -22.15
N GLY A 313 4.94 -5.15 -22.35
CA GLY A 313 4.78 -6.30 -23.25
C GLY A 313 5.19 -6.04 -24.70
N ARG A 314 5.25 -4.77 -25.14
CA ARG A 314 5.74 -4.39 -26.48
C ARG A 314 7.26 -4.40 -26.59
N PHE A 315 7.94 -4.29 -25.44
CA PHE A 315 9.40 -4.31 -25.34
C PHE A 315 9.94 -5.64 -24.80
N ALA A 316 9.11 -6.69 -24.72
CA ALA A 316 9.45 -7.92 -24.02
C ALA A 316 10.78 -8.54 -24.51
N GLU A 317 11.01 -8.62 -25.82
CA GLU A 317 12.26 -9.12 -26.37
C GLU A 317 13.48 -8.24 -26.00
N GLN A 318 13.33 -6.91 -26.07
CA GLN A 318 14.39 -5.98 -25.73
C GLN A 318 14.71 -6.02 -24.23
N LEU A 319 13.67 -6.10 -23.38
CA LEU A 319 13.82 -6.24 -21.93
C LEU A 319 14.54 -7.55 -21.59
N LYS A 320 14.19 -8.64 -22.27
CA LYS A 320 14.87 -9.93 -22.11
C LYS A 320 16.33 -9.86 -22.53
N ALA A 321 16.61 -9.28 -23.71
CA ALA A 321 17.98 -9.17 -24.24
C ALA A 321 18.90 -8.32 -23.33
N GLN A 322 18.35 -7.33 -22.62
CA GLN A 322 19.09 -6.46 -21.70
C GLN A 322 19.03 -6.91 -20.24
N ASP A 323 18.37 -8.05 -19.95
CA ASP A 323 18.12 -8.58 -18.60
C ASP A 323 17.48 -7.55 -17.65
N ILE A 324 16.48 -6.81 -18.15
CA ILE A 324 15.76 -5.77 -17.41
C ILE A 324 14.45 -6.37 -16.87
N PRO A 325 14.33 -6.58 -15.54
CA PRO A 325 13.10 -7.06 -14.93
C PRO A 325 12.00 -5.98 -14.90
N VAL A 326 10.74 -6.43 -14.72
CA VAL A 326 9.58 -5.54 -14.63
C VAL A 326 8.83 -5.78 -13.32
N LEU A 327 8.65 -4.74 -12.52
CA LEU A 327 7.70 -4.71 -11.41
C LEU A 327 6.35 -4.26 -11.99
N LEU A 328 5.56 -5.24 -12.45
CA LEU A 328 4.34 -4.99 -13.22
C LEU A 328 3.19 -4.57 -12.31
N SER A 329 2.63 -3.39 -12.55
CA SER A 329 1.48 -2.91 -11.80
C SER A 329 0.21 -3.69 -12.18
N LEU A 330 -0.49 -4.18 -11.18
CA LEU A 330 -1.83 -4.73 -11.33
C LEU A 330 -2.94 -3.68 -11.20
N ASN A 331 -2.60 -2.39 -11.10
CA ASN A 331 -3.57 -1.31 -11.12
C ASN A 331 -4.10 -1.06 -12.55
N PHE A 332 -4.99 -1.96 -12.99
CA PHE A 332 -5.55 -1.89 -14.34
C PHE A 332 -6.51 -0.71 -14.49
N PRO A 333 -6.52 -0.03 -15.67
CA PRO A 333 -7.44 1.05 -15.94
C PRO A 333 -8.90 0.62 -15.75
N ARG A 334 -9.66 1.36 -14.96
CA ARG A 334 -11.08 1.12 -14.71
C ARG A 334 -11.94 1.89 -15.71
N ARG A 335 -13.17 1.43 -15.90
CA ARG A 335 -14.17 2.19 -16.64
C ARG A 335 -14.53 3.42 -15.82
N THR A 336 -14.47 4.58 -16.45
CA THR A 336 -15.01 5.80 -15.87
C THR A 336 -16.54 5.70 -15.97
N SER A 337 -17.22 5.61 -14.82
CA SER A 337 -18.69 5.68 -14.80
C SER A 337 -19.08 7.14 -14.99
N SER A 338 -19.47 7.52 -16.18
CA SER A 338 -20.19 8.77 -16.39
C SER A 338 -21.66 8.54 -16.12
N THR A 339 -22.25 9.36 -15.28
CA THR A 339 -23.70 9.35 -14.99
C THR A 339 -24.49 10.19 -16.01
N SER A 340 -23.80 10.98 -16.84
CA SER A 340 -24.44 11.78 -17.88
C SER A 340 -24.53 10.98 -19.19
N PRO A 341 -25.71 10.86 -19.80
CA PRO A 341 -25.86 10.30 -21.15
C PRO A 341 -25.10 11.10 -22.22
N GLU A 342 -24.78 12.36 -21.94
CA GLU A 342 -24.08 13.29 -22.83
C GLU A 342 -22.55 13.29 -22.60
N ALA A 343 -22.05 12.45 -21.72
CA ALA A 343 -20.61 12.37 -21.48
C ALA A 343 -19.89 11.86 -22.72
N ASP A 344 -18.79 12.51 -23.06
CA ASP A 344 -17.90 12.08 -24.13
C ASP A 344 -17.49 10.62 -23.95
N PRO A 345 -17.54 9.82 -25.02
CA PRO A 345 -17.09 8.43 -24.95
C PRO A 345 -15.61 8.39 -24.59
N GLU A 346 -15.23 7.37 -23.79
CA GLU A 346 -13.82 7.14 -23.46
C GLU A 346 -12.96 7.04 -24.72
N SER A 347 -11.80 7.68 -24.71
CA SER A 347 -10.89 7.66 -25.87
C SER A 347 -10.45 6.22 -26.21
N THR A 348 -10.19 5.96 -27.49
CA THR A 348 -9.70 4.65 -27.96
C THR A 348 -8.39 4.23 -27.30
N SER A 349 -7.55 5.17 -26.86
CA SER A 349 -6.33 4.88 -26.11
C SER A 349 -6.63 4.28 -24.72
N VAL A 350 -7.62 4.82 -24.02
CA VAL A 350 -8.07 4.29 -22.71
C VAL A 350 -8.70 2.90 -22.86
N LEU A 351 -9.57 2.73 -23.87
CA LEU A 351 -10.18 1.43 -24.15
C LEU A 351 -9.13 0.39 -24.50
N ARG A 352 -8.13 0.74 -25.31
CA ARG A 352 -7.01 -0.13 -25.67
C ARG A 352 -6.17 -0.47 -24.45
N ALA A 353 -5.79 0.51 -23.65
CA ALA A 353 -5.03 0.28 -22.40
C ALA A 353 -5.76 -0.70 -21.47
N ARG A 354 -7.07 -0.56 -21.31
CA ARG A 354 -7.89 -1.46 -20.50
C ARG A 354 -7.95 -2.88 -21.06
N ALA A 355 -8.05 -3.04 -22.38
CA ALA A 355 -8.10 -4.35 -23.04
C ALA A 355 -6.76 -5.07 -23.03
N GLU A 356 -5.64 -4.32 -23.07
CA GLU A 356 -4.29 -4.88 -23.15
C GLU A 356 -3.63 -5.12 -21.78
N ALA A 357 -4.00 -4.33 -20.75
CA ALA A 357 -3.38 -4.42 -19.42
C ALA A 357 -3.34 -5.86 -18.85
N PRO A 358 -4.42 -6.66 -18.88
CA PRO A 358 -4.37 -8.03 -18.36
C PRO A 358 -3.45 -8.97 -19.14
N LYS A 359 -3.17 -8.69 -20.41
CA LYS A 359 -2.36 -9.53 -21.30
C LYS A 359 -0.85 -9.29 -21.18
N THR A 360 -0.45 -8.18 -20.57
CA THR A 360 0.96 -7.77 -20.47
C THR A 360 1.80 -8.81 -19.75
N ALA A 361 1.31 -9.36 -18.63
CA ALA A 361 2.03 -10.38 -17.86
C ALA A 361 2.28 -11.65 -18.67
N ALA A 362 1.29 -12.11 -19.46
CA ALA A 362 1.44 -13.29 -20.33
C ALA A 362 2.50 -13.06 -21.43
N ARG A 363 2.56 -11.86 -22.01
CA ARG A 363 3.59 -11.50 -23.02
C ARG A 363 5.00 -11.48 -22.41
N LEU A 364 5.15 -10.90 -21.21
CA LEU A 364 6.43 -10.92 -20.51
C LEU A 364 6.88 -12.33 -20.18
N ALA A 365 5.98 -13.17 -19.68
CA ALA A 365 6.25 -14.57 -19.39
C ALA A 365 6.66 -15.36 -20.65
N ALA A 366 5.93 -15.19 -21.77
CA ALA A 366 6.22 -15.85 -23.04
C ALA A 366 7.60 -15.48 -23.60
N ALA A 367 8.04 -14.23 -23.43
CA ALA A 367 9.38 -13.76 -23.81
C ALA A 367 10.47 -14.16 -22.79
N GLY A 368 10.12 -14.76 -21.67
CA GLY A 368 11.06 -15.10 -20.59
C GLY A 368 11.63 -13.91 -19.85
N VAL A 369 10.92 -12.78 -19.81
CA VAL A 369 11.28 -11.61 -18.99
C VAL A 369 10.97 -11.91 -17.53
N ARG A 370 11.89 -11.62 -16.62
CA ARG A 370 11.62 -11.68 -15.18
C ARG A 370 10.67 -10.55 -14.79
N PHE A 371 9.61 -10.87 -14.08
CA PHE A 371 8.69 -9.86 -13.58
C PHE A 371 8.13 -10.24 -12.20
N ALA A 372 7.71 -9.23 -11.47
CA ALA A 372 7.02 -9.33 -10.20
C ALA A 372 5.76 -8.47 -10.23
N PHE A 373 4.73 -8.84 -9.46
CA PHE A 373 3.52 -8.03 -9.36
C PHE A 373 3.63 -6.99 -8.24
N GLN A 374 3.12 -5.79 -8.49
CA GLN A 374 3.05 -4.72 -7.51
C GLN A 374 1.63 -4.15 -7.39
N SER A 375 1.28 -3.72 -6.17
CA SER A 375 0.02 -3.03 -5.88
C SER A 375 0.06 -1.54 -6.19
N GLY A 376 1.21 -0.94 -6.36
CA GLY A 376 1.49 0.50 -6.40
C GLY A 376 0.35 1.37 -6.91
N GLY A 377 -0.14 2.29 -6.06
CA GLY A 377 -1.24 3.18 -6.37
C GLY A 377 -2.65 2.57 -6.28
N MET A 378 -2.81 1.32 -5.84
CA MET A 378 -4.12 0.71 -5.60
C MET A 378 -4.75 1.20 -4.30
N ALA A 379 -6.07 1.43 -4.34
CA ALA A 379 -6.83 1.85 -3.16
C ALA A 379 -7.02 0.70 -2.15
N ASN A 380 -7.06 -0.54 -2.63
CA ASN A 380 -7.23 -1.73 -1.80
C ASN A 380 -6.58 -2.97 -2.42
N TYR A 381 -6.24 -3.95 -1.59
CA TYR A 381 -5.63 -5.20 -2.02
C TYR A 381 -6.60 -6.20 -2.65
N THR A 382 -7.91 -6.01 -2.52
CA THR A 382 -8.91 -6.85 -3.19
C THR A 382 -8.78 -6.76 -4.71
N ASP A 383 -8.49 -5.56 -5.21
CA ASP A 383 -8.25 -5.34 -6.64
C ASP A 383 -6.96 -5.99 -7.14
N PHE A 384 -5.91 -6.04 -6.30
CA PHE A 384 -4.67 -6.74 -6.64
C PHE A 384 -4.96 -8.20 -6.98
N TRP A 385 -5.67 -8.91 -6.10
CA TRP A 385 -6.02 -10.31 -6.31
C TRP A 385 -6.96 -10.52 -7.50
N ALA A 386 -7.97 -9.67 -7.63
CA ALA A 386 -8.90 -9.73 -8.77
C ALA A 386 -8.17 -9.53 -10.10
N ASN A 387 -7.22 -8.60 -10.15
CA ASN A 387 -6.47 -8.30 -11.36
C ASN A 387 -5.38 -9.34 -11.64
N ALA A 388 -4.78 -9.96 -10.61
CA ALA A 388 -3.93 -11.15 -10.78
C ALA A 388 -4.72 -12.30 -11.43
N GLY A 389 -5.95 -12.57 -10.96
CA GLY A 389 -6.86 -13.53 -11.57
C GLY A 389 -7.21 -13.19 -13.02
N ARG A 390 -7.45 -11.89 -13.33
CA ARG A 390 -7.68 -11.42 -14.72
C ARG A 390 -6.47 -11.63 -15.62
N ALA A 391 -5.25 -11.47 -15.10
CA ALA A 391 -4.03 -11.77 -15.87
C ALA A 391 -3.92 -13.27 -16.21
N VAL A 392 -4.28 -14.16 -15.27
CA VAL A 392 -4.36 -15.60 -15.52
C VAL A 392 -5.42 -15.91 -16.57
N GLN A 393 -6.61 -15.34 -16.47
CA GLN A 393 -7.68 -15.49 -17.46
C GLN A 393 -7.27 -14.97 -18.85
N ALA A 394 -6.39 -13.96 -18.89
CA ALA A 394 -5.85 -13.38 -20.13
C ALA A 394 -4.65 -14.16 -20.72
N GLY A 395 -4.32 -15.35 -20.18
CA GLY A 395 -3.35 -16.28 -20.74
C GLY A 395 -2.04 -16.41 -19.96
N LEU A 396 -1.91 -15.78 -18.80
CA LEU A 396 -0.74 -16.02 -17.94
C LEU A 396 -0.87 -17.41 -17.27
N ALA A 397 0.14 -18.26 -17.41
CA ALA A 397 0.18 -19.54 -16.72
C ALA A 397 0.15 -19.35 -15.18
N ARG A 398 -0.68 -20.15 -14.49
CA ARG A 398 -0.84 -20.05 -13.02
C ARG A 398 0.49 -20.15 -12.24
N PRO A 399 1.39 -21.09 -12.56
CA PRO A 399 2.70 -21.15 -11.90
C PRO A 399 3.52 -19.87 -12.10
N ALA A 400 3.45 -19.24 -13.28
CA ALA A 400 4.13 -17.98 -13.55
C ALA A 400 3.54 -16.82 -12.74
N ALA A 401 2.20 -16.77 -12.56
CA ALA A 401 1.55 -15.80 -11.71
C ALA A 401 1.95 -15.95 -10.24
N ILE A 402 1.97 -17.17 -9.71
CA ILE A 402 2.44 -17.48 -8.35
C ILE A 402 3.91 -17.07 -8.20
N ARG A 403 4.76 -17.47 -9.15
CA ARG A 403 6.17 -17.11 -9.15
C ARG A 403 6.40 -15.59 -9.12
N ALA A 404 5.60 -14.83 -9.87
CA ALA A 404 5.68 -13.36 -9.91
C ALA A 404 5.34 -12.69 -8.56
N MET A 405 4.60 -13.37 -7.69
CA MET A 405 4.24 -12.89 -6.34
C MET A 405 5.10 -13.49 -5.23
N THR A 406 6.03 -14.40 -5.55
CA THR A 406 6.81 -15.16 -4.57
C THR A 406 8.29 -15.22 -4.97
N LEU A 407 8.76 -16.35 -5.49
CA LEU A 407 10.16 -16.60 -5.84
C LEU A 407 10.70 -15.61 -6.88
N GLY A 408 9.92 -15.27 -7.90
CA GLY A 408 10.34 -14.31 -8.92
C GLY A 408 10.59 -12.91 -8.36
N SER A 409 9.75 -12.46 -7.41
CA SER A 409 9.98 -11.22 -6.66
C SER A 409 11.26 -11.31 -5.83
N ALA A 410 11.44 -12.42 -5.10
CA ALA A 410 12.62 -12.64 -4.27
C ALA A 410 13.93 -12.66 -5.10
N GLU A 411 13.91 -13.23 -6.31
CA GLU A 411 15.05 -13.22 -7.23
C GLU A 411 15.40 -11.81 -7.73
N ILE A 412 14.37 -11.02 -8.09
CA ILE A 412 14.59 -9.64 -8.54
C ILE A 412 15.20 -8.79 -7.42
N PHE A 413 14.80 -9.03 -6.17
CA PHE A 413 15.30 -8.30 -5.01
C PHE A 413 16.57 -8.91 -4.39
N GLY A 414 17.06 -10.04 -4.93
CA GLY A 414 18.29 -10.70 -4.48
C GLY A 414 18.19 -11.27 -3.07
N VAL A 415 17.05 -11.89 -2.74
CA VAL A 415 16.77 -12.55 -1.45
C VAL A 415 16.17 -13.96 -1.62
N ALA A 416 16.29 -14.55 -2.81
CA ALA A 416 15.72 -15.85 -3.13
C ALA A 416 16.37 -17.01 -2.35
N ASP A 417 17.57 -16.82 -1.84
CA ASP A 417 18.24 -17.72 -0.92
C ASP A 417 17.56 -17.81 0.45
N ARG A 418 16.82 -16.75 0.83
CA ARG A 418 16.21 -16.61 2.16
C ARG A 418 14.69 -16.77 2.15
N MET A 419 14.00 -16.47 1.03
CA MET A 419 12.54 -16.45 0.96
C MET A 419 12.01 -16.63 -0.47
N GLY A 420 10.69 -16.69 -0.62
CA GLY A 420 9.99 -16.76 -1.92
C GLY A 420 9.62 -18.17 -2.36
N SER A 421 10.08 -19.22 -1.67
CA SER A 421 9.67 -20.62 -1.89
C SER A 421 9.55 -21.35 -0.56
N ILE A 422 8.86 -22.50 -0.56
CA ILE A 422 8.73 -23.35 0.63
C ILE A 422 9.82 -24.42 0.57
N GLU A 423 10.95 -24.13 1.22
CA GLU A 423 12.12 -24.99 1.28
C GLU A 423 12.74 -24.94 2.68
N PRO A 424 13.32 -26.05 3.19
CA PRO A 424 14.04 -26.04 4.45
C PRO A 424 15.16 -24.99 4.47
N GLY A 425 15.31 -24.30 5.62
CA GLY A 425 16.28 -23.24 5.82
C GLY A 425 15.82 -21.84 5.43
N LYS A 426 14.71 -21.69 4.72
CA LYS A 426 14.15 -20.38 4.36
C LYS A 426 13.26 -19.82 5.47
N ILE A 427 13.10 -18.51 5.45
CA ILE A 427 12.21 -17.78 6.37
C ILE A 427 10.79 -18.30 6.21
N ALA A 428 10.14 -18.61 7.31
CA ALA A 428 8.78 -19.12 7.33
C ALA A 428 7.76 -18.00 7.09
N ASN A 429 7.79 -17.45 5.87
CA ASN A 429 6.79 -16.57 5.31
C ASN A 429 5.83 -17.43 4.49
N LEU A 430 4.60 -17.60 4.97
CA LEU A 430 3.61 -18.49 4.36
C LEU A 430 2.25 -17.82 4.33
N THR A 431 1.48 -18.07 3.25
CA THR A 431 0.10 -17.62 3.12
C THR A 431 -0.81 -18.83 2.96
N VAL A 432 -1.73 -19.03 3.89
CA VAL A 432 -2.66 -20.16 3.92
C VAL A 432 -4.03 -19.71 3.43
N VAL A 433 -4.53 -20.37 2.41
CA VAL A 433 -5.74 -19.95 1.68
C VAL A 433 -6.73 -21.11 1.58
N ARG A 434 -7.99 -20.81 1.82
CA ARG A 434 -9.12 -21.68 1.45
C ARG A 434 -9.58 -21.33 0.05
N GLY A 435 -9.69 -22.33 -0.82
CA GLY A 435 -10.01 -22.15 -2.24
C GLY A 435 -8.81 -21.78 -3.09
N ASP A 436 -9.09 -21.35 -4.30
CA ASP A 436 -8.06 -20.93 -5.25
C ASP A 436 -7.61 -19.49 -4.98
N ILE A 437 -6.29 -19.27 -4.94
CA ILE A 437 -5.73 -17.92 -4.67
C ILE A 437 -6.17 -16.86 -5.70
N PHE A 438 -6.51 -17.26 -6.92
CA PHE A 438 -6.99 -16.36 -7.98
C PHE A 438 -8.50 -16.20 -8.04
N ASP A 439 -9.26 -16.95 -7.24
CA ASP A 439 -10.71 -16.85 -7.20
C ASP A 439 -11.18 -15.68 -6.31
N ARG A 440 -12.34 -15.12 -6.67
CA ARG A 440 -13.00 -14.10 -5.83
C ARG A 440 -13.43 -14.64 -4.46
N ALA A 441 -13.80 -15.93 -4.41
CA ALA A 441 -14.28 -16.61 -3.22
C ALA A 441 -13.15 -17.09 -2.29
N ARG A 442 -11.87 -16.84 -2.64
CA ARG A 442 -10.75 -17.21 -1.78
C ARG A 442 -10.87 -16.57 -0.40
N THR A 443 -10.43 -17.29 0.60
CA THR A 443 -10.33 -16.78 1.98
C THR A 443 -8.93 -17.03 2.50
N VAL A 444 -8.18 -15.97 2.84
CA VAL A 444 -6.94 -16.08 3.59
C VAL A 444 -7.29 -16.45 5.02
N THR A 445 -6.79 -17.56 5.53
CA THR A 445 -7.10 -18.06 6.87
C THR A 445 -5.97 -17.78 7.87
N HIS A 446 -4.72 -17.95 7.42
CA HIS A 446 -3.55 -17.69 8.25
C HIS A 446 -2.45 -17.06 7.39
N VAL A 447 -1.69 -16.19 8.00
CA VAL A 447 -0.45 -15.64 7.43
C VAL A 447 0.66 -15.87 8.44
N PHE A 448 1.76 -16.46 7.99
CA PHE A 448 2.98 -16.60 8.79
C PHE A 448 4.01 -15.61 8.27
N VAL A 449 4.56 -14.81 9.16
CA VAL A 449 5.61 -13.84 8.85
C VAL A 449 6.73 -13.99 9.88
N ASP A 450 7.93 -14.30 9.43
CA ASP A 450 9.06 -14.67 10.30
C ASP A 450 8.71 -15.78 11.30
N GLY A 451 7.87 -16.76 10.86
CA GLY A 451 7.36 -17.83 11.69
C GLY A 451 6.34 -17.41 12.74
N ARG A 452 5.96 -16.14 12.82
CA ARG A 452 4.85 -15.66 13.67
C ARG A 452 3.53 -15.90 12.94
N MET A 453 2.60 -16.58 13.59
CA MET A 453 1.29 -16.87 13.03
C MET A 453 0.31 -15.72 13.29
N TYR A 454 -0.40 -15.32 12.26
CA TYR A 454 -1.52 -14.40 12.31
C TYR A 454 -2.75 -15.12 11.77
N GLU A 455 -3.73 -15.35 12.64
CA GLU A 455 -5.05 -15.84 12.24
C GLU A 455 -5.83 -14.68 11.64
N ILE A 456 -6.30 -14.85 10.41
CA ILE A 456 -7.11 -13.84 9.74
C ILE A 456 -8.58 -14.16 10.05
N PRO A 457 -9.31 -13.30 10.77
CA PRO A 457 -10.71 -13.52 11.03
C PRO A 457 -11.43 -13.72 9.71
N ALA A 458 -12.21 -14.81 9.61
CA ALA A 458 -13.11 -14.97 8.48
C ALA A 458 -13.97 -13.69 8.43
N ALA A 459 -13.96 -13.00 7.28
CA ALA A 459 -14.94 -11.94 7.08
C ALA A 459 -16.28 -12.54 7.48
N ALA A 460 -16.98 -11.90 8.41
CA ALA A 460 -18.31 -12.37 8.83
C ALA A 460 -19.06 -12.71 7.55
N PRO A 461 -19.65 -13.90 7.42
CA PRO A 461 -20.30 -14.31 6.20
C PRO A 461 -21.22 -13.17 5.80
N THR A 462 -20.86 -12.47 4.73
CA THR A 462 -21.82 -11.63 4.03
C THR A 462 -22.86 -12.64 3.58
N THR A 463 -23.87 -12.81 4.42
CA THR A 463 -25.02 -13.60 4.07
C THR A 463 -25.40 -13.13 2.68
N THR A 464 -25.27 -14.03 1.72
CA THR A 464 -25.80 -13.89 0.36
C THR A 464 -27.34 -13.86 0.41
N GLY A 465 -27.86 -13.06 1.32
CA GLY A 465 -29.19 -12.52 1.46
C GLY A 465 -29.22 -11.05 1.07
N ALA A 466 -28.29 -10.63 0.18
CA ALA A 466 -28.17 -9.23 -0.24
C ALA A 466 -29.44 -8.65 -0.87
N GLY A 467 -30.39 -9.46 -1.29
CA GLY A 467 -31.72 -8.98 -1.70
C GLY A 467 -32.63 -8.56 -0.53
N GLY A 468 -32.54 -9.20 0.63
CA GLY A 468 -33.39 -8.92 1.79
C GLY A 468 -32.84 -7.79 2.67
N ALA A 469 -31.55 -7.78 2.99
CA ALA A 469 -30.94 -6.76 3.85
C ALA A 469 -30.85 -5.39 3.16
N ALA A 470 -30.54 -5.36 1.85
CA ALA A 470 -30.56 -4.13 1.06
C ALA A 470 -31.98 -3.55 0.92
N ASN A 471 -33.01 -4.38 0.83
CA ASN A 471 -34.39 -3.90 0.83
C ASN A 471 -34.83 -3.31 2.18
N VAL A 472 -34.42 -3.89 3.30
CA VAL A 472 -34.70 -3.36 4.65
C VAL A 472 -33.92 -2.05 4.86
N ALA A 473 -32.66 -1.99 4.47
CA ALA A 473 -31.87 -0.75 4.52
C ALA A 473 -32.44 0.34 3.59
N ALA A 474 -32.88 -0.04 2.40
CA ALA A 474 -33.51 0.88 1.44
C ALA A 474 -34.81 1.48 1.99
N GLN A 475 -35.67 0.69 2.63
CA GLN A 475 -36.89 1.18 3.27
C GLN A 475 -36.61 2.08 4.47
N ALA A 476 -35.60 1.76 5.26
CA ALA A 476 -35.18 2.57 6.42
C ALA A 476 -34.65 3.94 6.02
N ILE A 477 -33.94 4.02 4.89
CA ILE A 477 -33.31 5.26 4.38
C ILE A 477 -34.31 6.16 3.68
N ALA A 478 -35.32 5.60 2.99
CA ALA A 478 -36.31 6.39 2.26
C ALA A 478 -37.12 7.29 3.20
N GLY A 479 -37.38 8.52 2.75
CA GLY A 479 -38.16 9.51 3.48
C GLY A 479 -37.48 10.88 3.56
N LYS A 480 -38.06 11.76 4.36
CA LYS A 480 -37.55 13.12 4.57
C LYS A 480 -36.74 13.18 5.85
N TRP A 481 -35.53 13.75 5.78
CA TRP A 481 -34.58 13.81 6.87
C TRP A 481 -34.09 15.24 7.09
N ASN A 482 -34.06 15.67 8.34
CA ASN A 482 -33.43 16.93 8.75
C ASN A 482 -31.99 16.64 9.15
N LEU A 483 -31.03 17.20 8.42
CA LEU A 483 -29.61 17.03 8.64
C LEU A 483 -29.04 18.22 9.42
N THR A 484 -28.19 17.93 10.37
CA THR A 484 -27.38 18.91 11.10
C THR A 484 -25.91 18.66 10.75
N ILE A 485 -25.30 19.60 10.03
CA ILE A 485 -23.93 19.51 9.50
C ILE A 485 -23.06 20.50 10.24
N GLN A 486 -21.93 20.07 10.78
CA GLN A 486 -20.97 20.94 11.47
C GLN A 486 -19.94 21.47 10.47
N LEU A 487 -20.06 22.70 9.99
CA LEU A 487 -19.17 23.29 8.98
C LEU A 487 -18.36 24.44 9.61
N GLY A 488 -17.04 24.23 9.80
CA GLY A 488 -16.14 25.29 10.26
C GLY A 488 -16.54 25.98 11.59
N GLY A 489 -17.16 25.24 12.52
CA GLY A 489 -17.66 25.79 13.78
C GLY A 489 -19.08 26.39 13.71
N GLN A 490 -19.71 26.38 12.54
CA GLN A 490 -21.10 26.75 12.34
C GLN A 490 -21.97 25.50 12.10
N THR A 491 -23.17 25.52 12.61
CA THR A 491 -24.16 24.46 12.40
C THR A 491 -25.05 24.83 11.20
N VAL A 492 -24.97 24.05 10.15
CA VAL A 492 -25.84 24.21 8.96
C VAL A 492 -26.97 23.20 9.04
N GLN A 493 -28.19 23.71 8.96
CA GLN A 493 -29.40 22.85 8.86
C GLN A 493 -29.71 22.62 7.38
N ALA A 494 -29.98 21.36 7.06
CA ALA A 494 -30.40 20.97 5.72
C ALA A 494 -31.51 19.94 5.78
N THR A 495 -32.33 19.89 4.75
CA THR A 495 -33.35 18.84 4.61
C THR A 495 -32.99 18.01 3.38
N VAL A 496 -33.05 16.69 3.51
CA VAL A 496 -32.87 15.77 2.40
C VAL A 496 -34.08 14.86 2.24
N THR A 497 -34.64 14.81 1.05
CA THR A 497 -35.71 13.87 0.71
C THR A 497 -35.12 12.74 -0.10
N LEU A 498 -35.15 11.54 0.42
CA LEU A 498 -34.53 10.34 -0.15
C LEU A 498 -35.58 9.38 -0.68
N THR A 499 -35.43 8.96 -1.93
CA THR A 499 -36.22 7.90 -2.57
C THR A 499 -35.28 6.78 -2.99
N THR A 500 -35.75 5.55 -2.86
CA THR A 500 -34.95 4.36 -3.13
C THR A 500 -35.57 3.55 -4.27
N GLN A 501 -34.75 3.19 -5.27
CA GLN A 501 -35.12 2.23 -6.30
C GLN A 501 -34.06 1.13 -6.37
N ARG A 502 -34.41 -0.06 -5.88
CA ARG A 502 -33.45 -1.16 -5.67
C ARG A 502 -32.28 -0.69 -4.78
N ASN A 503 -31.05 -0.68 -5.29
CA ASN A 503 -29.85 -0.23 -4.56
C ASN A 503 -29.41 1.21 -4.92
N GLN A 504 -30.24 1.94 -5.64
CA GLN A 504 -29.98 3.33 -6.00
C GLN A 504 -30.75 4.28 -5.10
N LEU A 505 -30.08 5.37 -4.72
CA LEU A 505 -30.61 6.44 -3.91
C LEU A 505 -30.75 7.68 -4.80
N ALA A 506 -31.94 8.23 -4.85
CA ALA A 506 -32.23 9.47 -5.54
C ALA A 506 -33.00 10.42 -4.59
N GLY A 507 -33.08 11.70 -4.94
CA GLY A 507 -33.82 12.64 -4.12
C GLY A 507 -33.37 14.07 -4.30
N GLN A 508 -33.69 14.89 -3.30
CA GLN A 508 -33.44 16.32 -3.32
C GLN A 508 -32.87 16.77 -1.98
N PHE A 509 -31.85 17.60 -2.04
CA PHE A 509 -31.21 18.25 -0.91
C PHE A 509 -31.61 19.73 -0.91
N GLU A 510 -32.03 20.22 0.24
CA GLU A 510 -32.44 21.62 0.46
C GLU A 510 -31.71 22.19 1.68
N SER A 511 -31.07 23.33 1.53
CA SER A 511 -30.40 24.03 2.63
C SER A 511 -30.45 25.55 2.43
N THR A 512 -29.93 26.29 3.35
CA THR A 512 -29.71 27.76 3.21
C THR A 512 -28.76 28.11 2.07
N LEU A 513 -28.00 27.14 1.57
CA LEU A 513 -27.07 27.28 0.44
C LEU A 513 -27.73 26.97 -0.92
N GLY A 514 -29.01 26.62 -0.92
CA GLY A 514 -29.79 26.31 -2.12
C GLY A 514 -30.36 24.89 -2.15
N THR A 515 -31.04 24.57 -3.25
CA THR A 515 -31.65 23.28 -3.51
C THR A 515 -30.88 22.59 -4.64
N ALA A 516 -30.55 21.31 -4.47
CA ALA A 516 -29.82 20.53 -5.46
C ALA A 516 -30.31 19.07 -5.53
N PRO A 517 -30.35 18.45 -6.72
CA PRO A 517 -30.68 17.04 -6.84
C PRO A 517 -29.53 16.18 -6.30
N ILE A 518 -29.90 15.01 -5.75
CA ILE A 518 -28.97 13.98 -5.36
C ILE A 518 -28.53 13.21 -6.59
N SER A 519 -27.22 13.01 -6.71
CA SER A 519 -26.58 12.22 -7.76
C SER A 519 -25.69 11.14 -7.18
N GLN A 520 -25.37 10.10 -7.97
CA GLN A 520 -24.50 8.99 -7.57
C GLN A 520 -24.91 8.34 -6.23
N GLY A 521 -26.22 8.23 -6.00
CA GLY A 521 -26.74 7.65 -4.77
C GLY A 521 -26.68 6.12 -4.81
N GLU A 522 -26.01 5.53 -3.84
CA GLU A 522 -25.83 4.08 -3.67
C GLU A 522 -26.18 3.66 -2.25
N ILE A 523 -26.79 2.47 -2.13
CA ILE A 523 -27.08 1.81 -0.85
C ILE A 523 -26.32 0.50 -0.80
N SER A 524 -25.58 0.30 0.29
CA SER A 524 -24.84 -0.93 0.57
C SER A 524 -25.26 -1.50 1.94
N ALA A 525 -24.79 -2.70 2.26
CA ALA A 525 -24.99 -3.28 3.58
C ALA A 525 -24.31 -2.47 4.70
N GLU A 526 -23.32 -1.64 4.37
CA GLU A 526 -22.55 -0.83 5.32
C GLU A 526 -23.14 0.58 5.51
N GLY A 527 -24.06 1.01 4.64
CA GLY A 527 -24.69 2.32 4.69
C GLY A 527 -25.04 2.88 3.30
N PHE A 528 -25.06 4.19 3.19
CA PHE A 528 -25.38 4.90 1.96
C PHE A 528 -24.32 5.92 1.58
N ARG A 529 -24.26 6.22 0.29
CA ARG A 529 -23.43 7.28 -0.27
C ARG A 529 -24.23 8.02 -1.33
N PHE A 530 -24.11 9.37 -1.34
CA PHE A 530 -24.65 10.20 -2.43
C PHE A 530 -23.84 11.51 -2.59
N VAL A 531 -23.99 12.15 -3.73
CA VAL A 531 -23.31 13.40 -4.06
C VAL A 531 -24.34 14.50 -4.29
N VAL A 532 -24.08 15.68 -3.74
CA VAL A 532 -24.87 16.90 -3.92
C VAL A 532 -23.98 17.97 -4.51
N LYS A 533 -24.43 18.64 -5.57
CA LYS A 533 -23.73 19.79 -6.14
C LYS A 533 -24.24 21.07 -5.47
N LEU A 534 -23.40 21.65 -4.62
CA LEU A 534 -23.70 22.89 -3.91
C LEU A 534 -23.11 24.09 -4.67
N ASN A 535 -23.84 25.22 -4.67
CA ASN A 535 -23.36 26.46 -5.25
C ASN A 535 -22.98 27.43 -4.11
N VAL A 536 -21.71 27.46 -3.74
CA VAL A 536 -21.15 28.33 -2.69
C VAL A 536 -20.20 29.39 -3.28
N GLY A 537 -20.60 29.98 -4.44
CA GLY A 537 -19.76 30.87 -5.24
C GLY A 537 -19.07 30.17 -6.40
N GLU A 538 -18.71 28.91 -6.23
CA GLU A 538 -18.34 27.94 -7.28
C GLU A 538 -19.15 26.65 -7.07
N GLN A 539 -19.34 25.88 -8.13
CA GLN A 539 -20.01 24.59 -8.04
C GLN A 539 -19.09 23.57 -7.37
N VAL A 540 -19.51 23.07 -6.19
CA VAL A 540 -18.73 22.15 -5.36
C VAL A 540 -19.49 20.85 -5.19
N ASP A 541 -18.84 19.73 -5.41
CA ASP A 541 -19.38 18.40 -5.13
C ASP A 541 -19.19 18.04 -3.64
N ALA A 542 -20.31 17.91 -2.92
CA ALA A 542 -20.35 17.43 -1.54
C ALA A 542 -20.76 15.96 -1.51
N VAL A 543 -19.85 15.09 -1.04
CA VAL A 543 -20.08 13.64 -0.94
C VAL A 543 -20.55 13.30 0.46
N PHE A 544 -21.77 12.81 0.58
CA PHE A 544 -22.36 12.32 1.82
C PHE A 544 -22.16 10.81 1.93
N THR A 545 -21.59 10.35 3.03
CA THR A 545 -21.44 8.92 3.35
C THR A 545 -21.94 8.69 4.77
N GLY A 546 -22.87 7.76 4.97
CA GLY A 546 -23.45 7.56 6.29
C GLY A 546 -24.19 6.25 6.42
N ARG A 547 -24.75 6.05 7.62
CA ARG A 547 -25.58 4.88 7.94
C ARG A 547 -26.75 5.28 8.81
N VAL A 548 -27.83 4.53 8.73
CA VAL A 548 -28.97 4.65 9.66
C VAL A 548 -28.60 3.91 10.95
N THR A 549 -28.68 4.61 12.08
CA THR A 549 -28.27 4.11 13.40
C THR A 549 -29.44 3.75 14.31
N GLY A 550 -30.68 4.04 13.89
CA GLY A 550 -31.92 3.74 14.58
C GLY A 550 -33.10 4.00 13.67
N GLU A 551 -34.33 3.78 14.12
CA GLU A 551 -35.57 3.93 13.30
C GLU A 551 -35.69 5.31 12.66
N ASN A 552 -35.23 6.37 13.33
CA ASN A 552 -35.35 7.76 12.90
C ASN A 552 -34.03 8.54 13.01
N GLN A 553 -32.89 7.87 13.04
CA GLN A 553 -31.59 8.53 13.15
C GLN A 553 -30.58 8.04 12.12
N MET A 554 -29.82 8.96 11.54
CA MET A 554 -28.67 8.66 10.70
C MET A 554 -27.46 9.48 11.12
N THR A 555 -26.29 8.93 10.88
CA THR A 555 -25.02 9.61 11.11
C THR A 555 -24.06 9.37 9.93
N GLY A 556 -23.18 10.32 9.70
CA GLY A 556 -22.21 10.17 8.62
C GLY A 556 -21.24 11.33 8.50
N THR A 557 -20.56 11.38 7.36
CA THR A 557 -19.60 12.42 7.01
C THR A 557 -19.96 13.04 5.68
N VAL A 558 -19.69 14.35 5.55
CA VAL A 558 -19.73 15.10 4.30
C VAL A 558 -18.32 15.44 3.91
N THR A 559 -17.91 15.03 2.73
CA THR A 559 -16.60 15.36 2.15
C THR A 559 -16.80 16.32 0.98
N ALA A 560 -16.19 17.48 1.07
CA ALA A 560 -16.17 18.51 0.05
C ALA A 560 -14.70 18.94 -0.19
N PRO A 561 -14.35 19.68 -1.25
CA PRO A 561 -12.99 20.16 -1.48
C PRO A 561 -12.41 20.93 -0.29
N GLN A 562 -13.27 21.54 0.51
CA GLN A 562 -12.88 22.29 1.71
C GLN A 562 -12.59 21.40 2.94
N GLY A 563 -12.86 20.10 2.88
CA GLY A 563 -12.61 19.16 3.97
C GLY A 563 -13.74 18.16 4.21
N THR A 564 -13.55 17.33 5.24
CA THR A 564 -14.56 16.35 5.68
C THR A 564 -15.10 16.77 7.05
N THR A 565 -16.43 16.75 7.17
CA THR A 565 -17.12 17.08 8.42
C THR A 565 -18.19 16.03 8.74
N SER A 566 -18.61 15.94 9.99
CA SER A 566 -19.67 15.02 10.42
C SER A 566 -21.07 15.64 10.25
N PHE A 567 -22.06 14.78 10.02
CA PHE A 567 -23.45 15.16 10.11
C PHE A 567 -24.27 14.15 10.93
N THR A 568 -25.34 14.61 11.48
CA THR A 568 -26.41 13.79 12.07
C THR A 568 -27.73 14.12 11.39
N GLY A 569 -28.59 13.14 11.25
CA GLY A 569 -29.91 13.33 10.62
C GLY A 569 -31.01 12.71 11.45
N THR A 570 -32.17 13.37 11.48
CA THR A 570 -33.40 12.89 12.11
C THR A 570 -34.50 12.81 11.06
N LYS A 571 -35.18 11.65 11.00
CA LYS A 571 -36.26 11.43 10.04
C LYS A 571 -37.48 12.26 10.45
N THR A 572 -38.07 12.96 9.50
CA THR A 572 -39.30 13.68 9.68
C THR A 572 -40.48 12.67 9.52
N PRO A 573 -41.45 12.67 10.39
CA PRO A 573 -42.61 11.79 10.30
C PRO A 573 -43.39 11.91 9.00
#